data_f3615c0e49b0305c7234a2e77c6d3c2d
#
_entry.id   f3615c0e49b0305c7234a2e77c6d3c2d
#
_cell.length_a   1.000
_cell.length_b   1.000
_cell.length_c   1.000
_cell.angle_alpha   90.00
_cell.angle_beta   90.00
_cell.angle_gamma   90.00
#
_symmetry.space_group_name_H-M   'P 1'
#
loop_
_entity.id
_entity.type
_entity.pdbx_description
1 polymer ?
#
loop_
_entity_poly.entity_id
_entity_poly.type
_entity_poly.pdbx_seq_one_letter_code
_entity_poly.pdbx_strand_id
1 'polypeptide(L)'
;MSTQPRTARGNRTRAKILAAAEQVFAEVGYHAASIVKITESAGVGQGTFYLYFESKIDVFDELVDDLNRRVRHAMIEASSQATTRLAAERAGFEAFFRFTAEHPALYRIVRQAEFVSPGALRRHYARIVEGYMTGLDKARANGEVGHDVDPEVAAWALMGIGEIVGMRWVLWGGRWDEGAEPPSYDTAAAEVPPHVF
;
A
#
# COMPACT_ATOMS: atom_id res chain seq x y z
N MET A 1 6.27 14.37 -18.38
CA MET A 1 5.67 13.29 -19.22
C MET A 1 6.52 12.05 -19.03
N SER A 2 6.07 11.07 -18.23
CA SER A 2 6.82 9.84 -17.98
C SER A 2 6.96 9.06 -19.30
N THR A 3 8.19 8.83 -19.77
CA THR A 3 8.49 8.05 -20.97
C THR A 3 8.30 6.57 -20.65
N GLN A 4 7.11 6.04 -20.92
CA GLN A 4 6.87 4.60 -20.80
C GLN A 4 7.77 3.84 -21.79
N PRO A 5 8.53 2.85 -21.32
CA PRO A 5 9.37 2.03 -22.20
C PRO A 5 8.50 1.18 -23.12
N ARG A 6 8.79 1.27 -24.43
CA ARG A 6 8.05 0.55 -25.48
C ARG A 6 8.51 -0.90 -25.69
N THR A 7 9.50 -1.39 -24.94
CA THR A 7 10.08 -2.73 -25.10
C THR A 7 10.02 -3.57 -23.82
N ALA A 8 9.92 -4.90 -23.96
CA ALA A 8 9.94 -5.82 -22.82
C ALA A 8 11.21 -5.68 -21.95
N ARG A 9 12.37 -5.36 -22.56
CA ARG A 9 13.62 -5.09 -21.85
C ARG A 9 13.52 -3.79 -21.03
N GLY A 10 12.93 -2.74 -21.60
CA GLY A 10 12.73 -1.47 -20.92
C GLY A 10 11.79 -1.60 -19.72
N ASN A 11 10.69 -2.34 -19.87
CA ASN A 11 9.77 -2.62 -18.76
C ASN A 11 10.45 -3.37 -17.62
N ARG A 12 11.31 -4.36 -17.91
CA ARG A 12 12.08 -5.08 -16.90
C ARG A 12 13.07 -4.16 -16.16
N THR A 13 13.76 -3.28 -16.88
CA THR A 13 14.69 -2.32 -16.25
C THR A 13 13.94 -1.34 -15.34
N ARG A 14 12.82 -0.80 -15.80
CA ARG A 14 11.97 0.08 -15.00
C ARG A 14 11.45 -0.60 -13.73
N ALA A 15 10.98 -1.85 -13.84
CA ALA A 15 10.53 -2.64 -12.70
C ALA A 15 11.68 -2.91 -11.70
N LYS A 16 12.92 -3.15 -12.17
CA LYS A 16 14.08 -3.28 -11.29
C LYS A 16 14.39 -2.00 -10.51
N ILE A 17 14.32 -0.84 -11.18
CA ILE A 17 14.52 0.45 -10.51
C ILE A 17 13.45 0.68 -9.46
N LEU A 18 12.18 0.37 -9.76
CA LEU A 18 11.07 0.55 -8.83
C LEU A 18 11.20 -0.37 -7.60
N ALA A 19 11.57 -1.64 -7.79
CA ALA A 19 11.82 -2.58 -6.70
C ALA A 19 13.00 -2.15 -5.81
N ALA A 20 14.09 -1.67 -6.41
CA ALA A 20 15.23 -1.13 -5.67
C ALA A 20 14.85 0.14 -4.89
N ALA A 21 14.02 1.01 -5.46
CA ALA A 21 13.49 2.19 -4.79
C ALA A 21 12.61 1.81 -3.59
N GLU A 22 11.74 0.79 -3.74
CA GLU A 22 10.94 0.25 -2.62
C GLU A 22 11.83 -0.16 -1.46
N GLN A 23 12.87 -0.96 -1.73
CA GLN A 23 13.82 -1.40 -0.71
C GLN A 23 14.54 -0.22 -0.06
N VAL A 24 15.14 0.67 -0.83
CA VAL A 24 15.92 1.80 -0.32
C VAL A 24 15.04 2.75 0.50
N PHE A 25 13.84 3.09 0.03
CA PHE A 25 12.94 3.96 0.80
C PHE A 25 12.40 3.30 2.07
N ALA A 26 12.19 1.99 2.06
CA ALA A 26 11.79 1.24 3.25
C ALA A 26 12.91 1.20 4.31
N GLU A 27 14.17 1.03 3.89
CA GLU A 27 15.32 0.91 4.79
C GLU A 27 15.74 2.25 5.40
N VAL A 28 15.95 3.26 4.56
CA VAL A 28 16.56 4.53 5.01
C VAL A 28 15.61 5.73 4.97
N GLY A 29 14.39 5.57 4.47
CA GLY A 29 13.42 6.65 4.28
C GLY A 29 13.74 7.52 3.07
N TYR A 30 12.75 8.33 2.64
CA TYR A 30 12.88 9.18 1.46
C TYR A 30 14.04 10.18 1.55
N HIS A 31 14.21 10.84 2.70
CA HIS A 31 15.19 11.92 2.82
C HIS A 31 16.64 11.41 2.72
N ALA A 32 16.96 10.29 3.38
CA ALA A 32 18.29 9.69 3.35
C ALA A 32 18.56 8.83 2.10
N ALA A 33 17.51 8.52 1.33
CA ALA A 33 17.66 7.84 0.05
C ALA A 33 18.23 8.78 -1.02
N SER A 34 19.02 8.20 -1.94
CA SER A 34 19.56 8.90 -3.11
C SER A 34 19.37 8.09 -4.38
N ILE A 35 19.37 8.77 -5.54
CA ILE A 35 19.34 8.09 -6.84
C ILE A 35 20.53 7.15 -6.98
N VAL A 36 21.69 7.51 -6.42
CA VAL A 36 22.88 6.65 -6.40
C VAL A 36 22.59 5.33 -5.71
N LYS A 37 22.07 5.36 -4.47
CA LYS A 37 21.70 4.14 -3.72
C LYS A 37 20.68 3.28 -4.48
N ILE A 38 19.67 3.92 -5.08
CA ILE A 38 18.65 3.20 -5.87
C ILE A 38 19.27 2.53 -7.09
N THR A 39 20.15 3.21 -7.82
CA THR A 39 20.78 2.67 -9.02
C THR A 39 21.80 1.57 -8.72
N GLU A 40 22.54 1.70 -7.63
CA GLU A 40 23.44 0.65 -7.12
C GLU A 40 22.63 -0.60 -6.73
N SER A 41 21.55 -0.46 -5.95
CA SER A 41 20.66 -1.57 -5.59
C SER A 41 20.01 -2.22 -6.82
N ALA A 42 19.61 -1.43 -7.82
CA ALA A 42 19.02 -1.93 -9.07
C ALA A 42 20.05 -2.58 -10.02
N GLY A 43 21.35 -2.40 -9.80
CA GLY A 43 22.41 -2.84 -10.72
C GLY A 43 22.36 -2.13 -12.07
N VAL A 44 22.05 -0.81 -12.08
CA VAL A 44 22.00 0.01 -13.30
C VAL A 44 22.81 1.29 -13.13
N GLY A 45 23.25 1.88 -14.23
CA GLY A 45 23.91 3.20 -14.19
C GLY A 45 22.91 4.34 -13.96
N GLN A 46 23.34 5.45 -13.36
CA GLN A 46 22.52 6.66 -13.15
C GLN A 46 21.89 7.18 -14.44
N GLY A 47 22.63 7.18 -15.56
CA GLY A 47 22.08 7.55 -16.87
C GLY A 47 20.88 6.69 -17.27
N THR A 48 20.88 5.40 -16.88
CA THR A 48 19.74 4.50 -17.12
C THR A 48 18.54 4.90 -16.27
N PHE A 49 18.73 5.33 -15.02
CA PHE A 49 17.65 5.83 -14.17
C PHE A 49 16.91 6.99 -14.85
N TYR A 50 17.62 7.97 -15.34
CA TYR A 50 17.05 9.16 -15.97
C TYR A 50 16.35 8.90 -17.31
N LEU A 51 16.50 7.70 -17.90
CA LEU A 51 15.66 7.27 -19.03
C LEU A 51 14.22 6.92 -18.63
N TYR A 52 13.97 6.65 -17.34
CA TYR A 52 12.68 6.17 -16.82
C TYR A 52 12.03 7.12 -15.82
N PHE A 53 12.82 7.86 -15.04
CA PHE A 53 12.36 8.75 -13.97
C PHE A 53 13.16 10.06 -14.02
N GLU A 54 12.46 11.18 -13.94
CA GLU A 54 13.08 12.50 -14.01
C GLU A 54 13.77 12.88 -12.69
N SER A 55 13.28 12.33 -11.55
CA SER A 55 13.75 12.71 -10.22
C SER A 55 13.46 11.62 -9.18
N LYS A 56 14.01 11.78 -7.96
CA LYS A 56 13.71 10.93 -6.81
C LYS A 56 12.23 10.98 -6.41
N ILE A 57 11.57 12.13 -6.51
CA ILE A 57 10.15 12.25 -6.22
C ILE A 57 9.29 11.55 -7.26
N ASP A 58 9.68 11.55 -8.51
CA ASP A 58 8.94 10.87 -9.59
C ASP A 58 8.90 9.35 -9.37
N VAL A 59 10.03 8.74 -9.02
CA VAL A 59 10.05 7.31 -8.68
C VAL A 59 9.30 7.01 -7.37
N PHE A 60 9.30 7.93 -6.41
CA PHE A 60 8.56 7.78 -5.16
C PHE A 60 7.04 7.79 -5.41
N ASP A 61 6.55 8.76 -6.19
CA ASP A 61 5.13 8.88 -6.54
C ASP A 61 4.63 7.64 -7.27
N GLU A 62 5.43 7.14 -8.22
CA GLU A 62 5.08 5.93 -8.93
C GLU A 62 5.08 4.70 -8.03
N LEU A 63 6.02 4.64 -7.08
CA LEU A 63 6.06 3.54 -6.12
C LEU A 63 4.81 3.54 -5.23
N VAL A 64 4.34 4.70 -4.75
CA VAL A 64 3.07 4.81 -4.01
C VAL A 64 1.90 4.32 -4.87
N ASP A 65 1.86 4.72 -6.14
CA ASP A 65 0.82 4.27 -7.08
C ASP A 65 0.91 2.76 -7.38
N ASP A 66 2.12 2.18 -7.45
CA ASP A 66 2.33 0.73 -7.65
C ASP A 66 1.89 -0.09 -6.43
N LEU A 67 2.30 0.31 -5.24
CA LEU A 67 1.90 -0.34 -3.99
C LEU A 67 0.37 -0.29 -3.81
N ASN A 68 -0.26 0.86 -4.11
CA ASN A 68 -1.71 0.98 -4.12
C ASN A 68 -2.38 -0.01 -5.08
N ARG A 69 -1.87 -0.13 -6.30
CA ARG A 69 -2.39 -1.06 -7.30
C ARG A 69 -2.29 -2.50 -6.83
N ARG A 70 -1.14 -2.88 -6.25
CA ARG A 70 -0.86 -4.25 -5.77
C ARG A 70 -1.79 -4.63 -4.62
N VAL A 71 -1.92 -3.78 -3.59
CA VAL A 71 -2.79 -4.06 -2.43
C VAL A 71 -4.26 -4.12 -2.85
N ARG A 72 -4.72 -3.19 -3.68
CA ARG A 72 -6.10 -3.21 -4.18
C ARG A 72 -6.39 -4.46 -5.01
N HIS A 73 -5.44 -4.90 -5.83
CA HIS A 73 -5.59 -6.14 -6.61
C HIS A 73 -5.76 -7.35 -5.68
N ALA A 74 -4.93 -7.49 -4.66
CA ALA A 74 -5.05 -8.56 -3.67
C ALA A 74 -6.42 -8.55 -2.96
N MET A 75 -6.89 -7.38 -2.54
CA MET A 75 -8.20 -7.24 -1.89
C MET A 75 -9.37 -7.60 -2.83
N ILE A 76 -9.33 -7.12 -4.08
CA ILE A 76 -10.37 -7.39 -5.09
C ILE A 76 -10.40 -8.87 -5.43
N GLU A 77 -9.25 -9.50 -5.65
CA GLU A 77 -9.15 -10.92 -5.96
C GLU A 77 -9.74 -11.76 -4.82
N ALA A 78 -9.36 -11.49 -3.57
CA ALA A 78 -9.86 -12.21 -2.40
C ALA A 78 -11.38 -12.06 -2.20
N SER A 79 -11.92 -10.87 -2.44
CA SER A 79 -13.36 -10.59 -2.26
C SER A 79 -14.23 -11.02 -3.46
N SER A 80 -13.63 -11.39 -4.60
CA SER A 80 -14.34 -11.62 -5.86
C SER A 80 -15.38 -12.74 -5.83
N GLN A 81 -15.20 -13.74 -4.97
CA GLN A 81 -16.09 -14.90 -4.83
C GLN A 81 -17.07 -14.76 -3.66
N ALA A 82 -17.04 -13.66 -2.93
CA ALA A 82 -17.93 -13.44 -1.80
C ALA A 82 -19.37 -13.20 -2.27
N THR A 83 -20.33 -13.85 -1.63
CA THR A 83 -21.75 -13.77 -1.97
C THR A 83 -22.52 -12.72 -1.17
N THR A 84 -21.94 -12.20 -0.10
CA THR A 84 -22.50 -11.13 0.75
C THR A 84 -21.48 -10.03 0.96
N ARG A 85 -21.97 -8.82 1.27
CA ARG A 85 -21.07 -7.68 1.56
C ARG A 85 -20.16 -7.98 2.75
N LEU A 86 -20.69 -8.55 3.82
CA LEU A 86 -19.89 -8.89 5.01
C LEU A 86 -18.77 -9.89 4.69
N ALA A 87 -19.06 -10.91 3.88
CA ALA A 87 -18.04 -11.87 3.45
C ALA A 87 -16.99 -11.23 2.56
N ALA A 88 -17.38 -10.28 1.68
CA ALA A 88 -16.46 -9.54 0.84
C ALA A 88 -15.52 -8.64 1.67
N GLU A 89 -16.06 -7.95 2.69
CA GLU A 89 -15.25 -7.12 3.59
C GLU A 89 -14.25 -7.97 4.36
N ARG A 90 -14.69 -9.07 4.94
CA ARG A 90 -13.82 -9.99 5.67
C ARG A 90 -12.66 -10.47 4.79
N ALA A 91 -12.95 -10.99 3.60
CA ALA A 91 -11.94 -11.47 2.66
C ALA A 91 -10.99 -10.36 2.22
N GLY A 92 -11.52 -9.15 1.99
CA GLY A 92 -10.72 -7.97 1.65
C GLY A 92 -9.75 -7.57 2.76
N PHE A 93 -10.20 -7.52 4.01
CA PHE A 93 -9.35 -7.22 5.16
C PHE A 93 -8.29 -8.30 5.41
N GLU A 94 -8.66 -9.59 5.33
CA GLU A 94 -7.70 -10.69 5.43
C GLU A 94 -6.58 -10.56 4.37
N ALA A 95 -6.96 -10.25 3.13
CA ALA A 95 -5.99 -10.03 2.05
C ALA A 95 -5.13 -8.78 2.28
N PHE A 96 -5.72 -7.68 2.77
CA PHE A 96 -5.01 -6.46 3.10
C PHE A 96 -3.97 -6.71 4.19
N PHE A 97 -4.34 -7.36 5.29
CA PHE A 97 -3.41 -7.62 6.40
C PHE A 97 -2.31 -8.61 5.99
N ARG A 98 -2.63 -9.64 5.22
CA ARG A 98 -1.64 -10.56 4.67
C ARG A 98 -0.66 -9.81 3.75
N PHE A 99 -1.17 -9.03 2.81
CA PHE A 99 -0.34 -8.25 1.89
C PHE A 99 0.59 -7.30 2.64
N THR A 100 0.10 -6.60 3.66
CA THR A 100 0.90 -5.66 4.44
C THR A 100 1.92 -6.35 5.34
N ALA A 101 1.64 -7.56 5.83
CA ALA A 101 2.61 -8.38 6.55
C ALA A 101 3.75 -8.87 5.64
N GLU A 102 3.43 -9.25 4.40
CA GLU A 102 4.41 -9.66 3.39
C GLU A 102 5.17 -8.46 2.80
N HIS A 103 4.58 -7.27 2.84
CA HIS A 103 5.13 -6.04 2.27
C HIS A 103 5.13 -4.87 3.27
N PRO A 104 5.89 -4.95 4.38
CA PRO A 104 5.90 -3.90 5.42
C PRO A 104 6.38 -2.54 4.90
N ALA A 105 7.09 -2.53 3.77
CA ALA A 105 7.46 -1.31 3.05
C ALA A 105 6.25 -0.44 2.67
N LEU A 106 5.07 -1.04 2.42
CA LEU A 106 3.85 -0.31 2.07
C LEU A 106 3.53 0.78 3.10
N TYR A 107 3.39 0.41 4.37
CA TYR A 107 3.09 1.37 5.43
C TYR A 107 4.17 2.44 5.59
N ARG A 108 5.45 2.05 5.55
CA ARG A 108 6.58 2.98 5.69
C ARG A 108 6.57 4.03 4.57
N ILE A 109 6.33 3.60 3.35
CA ILE A 109 6.36 4.47 2.16
C ILE A 109 5.11 5.36 2.12
N VAL A 110 3.92 4.79 2.31
CA VAL A 110 2.65 5.55 2.28
C VAL A 110 2.63 6.63 3.38
N ARG A 111 3.10 6.31 4.59
CA ARG A 111 3.18 7.32 5.67
C ARG A 111 4.19 8.44 5.39
N GLN A 112 5.27 8.17 4.71
CA GLN A 112 6.20 9.22 4.27
C GLN A 112 5.57 10.14 3.22
N ALA A 113 4.61 9.63 2.44
CA ALA A 113 3.94 10.40 1.40
C ALA A 113 3.16 11.60 1.96
N GLU A 114 2.76 11.60 3.23
CA GLU A 114 2.14 12.75 3.89
C GLU A 114 3.01 14.01 3.79
N PHE A 115 4.31 13.86 4.00
CA PHE A 115 5.27 14.96 4.03
C PHE A 115 6.05 15.12 2.73
N VAL A 116 6.22 14.04 1.96
CA VAL A 116 7.03 14.00 0.74
C VAL A 116 6.21 14.32 -0.49
N SER A 117 5.02 13.72 -0.60
CA SER A 117 4.11 13.88 -1.74
C SER A 117 2.65 13.77 -1.31
N PRO A 118 2.06 14.84 -0.72
CA PRO A 118 0.66 14.84 -0.30
C PRO A 118 -0.32 14.51 -1.43
N GLY A 119 0.06 14.81 -2.68
CA GLY A 119 -0.72 14.46 -3.86
C GLY A 119 -0.80 12.94 -4.09
N ALA A 120 0.33 12.23 -3.96
CA ALA A 120 0.36 10.78 -4.06
C ALA A 120 -0.45 10.11 -2.93
N LEU A 121 -0.34 10.61 -1.69
CA LEU A 121 -1.12 10.12 -0.57
C LEU A 121 -2.63 10.28 -0.82
N ARG A 122 -3.08 11.46 -1.24
CA ARG A 122 -4.50 11.68 -1.57
C ARG A 122 -5.00 10.73 -2.65
N ARG A 123 -4.21 10.51 -3.70
CA ARG A 123 -4.56 9.52 -4.74
C ARG A 123 -4.63 8.09 -4.20
N HIS A 124 -3.70 7.74 -3.31
CA HIS A 124 -3.68 6.43 -2.66
C HIS A 124 -5.00 6.15 -1.94
N TYR A 125 -5.42 7.04 -1.05
CA TYR A 125 -6.66 6.88 -0.30
C TYR A 125 -7.91 6.98 -1.19
N ALA A 126 -7.97 7.94 -2.09
CA ALA A 126 -9.12 8.11 -2.98
C ALA A 126 -9.43 6.84 -3.79
N ARG A 127 -8.40 6.17 -4.31
CA ARG A 127 -8.60 4.93 -5.08
C ARG A 127 -9.08 3.75 -4.23
N ILE A 128 -8.71 3.68 -2.95
CA ILE A 128 -9.20 2.65 -2.03
C ILE A 128 -10.67 2.93 -1.71
N VAL A 129 -10.99 4.16 -1.32
CA VAL A 129 -12.35 4.61 -0.99
C VAL A 129 -13.31 4.39 -2.17
N GLU A 130 -12.90 4.72 -3.40
CA GLU A 130 -13.70 4.47 -4.61
C GLU A 130 -14.09 2.98 -4.75
N GLY A 131 -13.17 2.07 -4.45
CA GLY A 131 -13.45 0.64 -4.45
C GLY A 131 -14.47 0.23 -3.40
N TYR A 132 -14.36 0.76 -2.19
CA TYR A 132 -15.34 0.53 -1.11
C TYR A 132 -16.72 1.10 -1.46
N MET A 133 -16.79 2.34 -1.94
CA MET A 133 -18.04 3.00 -2.33
C MET A 133 -18.80 2.16 -3.37
N THR A 134 -18.12 1.71 -4.41
CA THR A 134 -18.73 0.85 -5.44
C THR A 134 -19.35 -0.41 -4.87
N GLY A 135 -18.69 -1.05 -3.90
CA GLY A 135 -19.21 -2.24 -3.23
C GLY A 135 -20.37 -1.95 -2.28
N LEU A 136 -20.30 -0.83 -1.54
CA LEU A 136 -21.36 -0.39 -0.62
C LEU A 136 -22.63 0.01 -1.37
N ASP A 137 -22.52 0.70 -2.52
CA ASP A 137 -23.67 1.04 -3.35
C ASP A 137 -24.40 -0.21 -3.86
N LYS A 138 -23.64 -1.23 -4.29
CA LYS A 138 -24.25 -2.52 -4.67
C LYS A 138 -24.95 -3.19 -3.48
N ALA A 139 -24.31 -3.19 -2.31
CA ALA A 139 -24.90 -3.78 -1.10
C ALA A 139 -26.16 -3.05 -0.64
N ARG A 140 -26.23 -1.72 -0.77
CA ARG A 140 -27.46 -0.93 -0.53
C ARG A 140 -28.57 -1.31 -1.52
N ALA A 141 -28.24 -1.41 -2.81
CA ALA A 141 -29.21 -1.81 -3.84
C ALA A 141 -29.77 -3.22 -3.59
N ASN A 142 -28.98 -4.12 -2.98
CA ASN A 142 -29.40 -5.48 -2.63
C ASN A 142 -30.05 -5.60 -1.24
N GLY A 143 -30.15 -4.50 -0.47
CA GLY A 143 -30.71 -4.51 0.88
C GLY A 143 -29.82 -5.08 1.97
N GLU A 144 -28.53 -5.30 1.68
CA GLU A 144 -27.54 -5.79 2.65
C GLU A 144 -26.99 -4.66 3.57
N VAL A 145 -27.12 -3.42 3.13
CA VAL A 145 -26.71 -2.20 3.86
C VAL A 145 -27.91 -1.26 3.92
N GLY A 146 -28.16 -0.68 5.10
CA GLY A 146 -29.26 0.27 5.31
C GLY A 146 -29.18 1.50 4.40
N HIS A 147 -30.34 2.02 4.01
CA HIS A 147 -30.41 3.23 3.16
C HIS A 147 -29.94 4.51 3.86
N ASP A 148 -29.89 4.50 5.19
CA ASP A 148 -29.40 5.56 6.07
C ASP A 148 -27.87 5.61 6.17
N VAL A 149 -27.17 4.56 5.68
CA VAL A 149 -25.70 4.53 5.64
C VAL A 149 -25.21 5.34 4.44
N ASP A 150 -24.41 6.40 4.71
CA ASP A 150 -23.69 7.12 3.68
C ASP A 150 -22.49 6.28 3.19
N PRO A 151 -22.44 5.91 1.89
CA PRO A 151 -21.37 5.04 1.39
C PRO A 151 -19.99 5.68 1.45
N GLU A 152 -19.88 7.00 1.32
CA GLU A 152 -18.58 7.68 1.41
C GLU A 152 -18.04 7.65 2.84
N VAL A 153 -18.89 8.01 3.82
CA VAL A 153 -18.50 7.96 5.24
C VAL A 153 -18.14 6.54 5.66
N ALA A 154 -18.93 5.54 5.25
CA ALA A 154 -18.68 4.14 5.55
C ALA A 154 -17.35 3.65 4.90
N ALA A 155 -17.07 4.05 3.66
CA ALA A 155 -15.84 3.70 2.97
C ALA A 155 -14.60 4.28 3.69
N TRP A 156 -14.65 5.54 4.12
CA TRP A 156 -13.58 6.14 4.91
C TRP A 156 -13.42 5.48 6.28
N ALA A 157 -14.51 5.10 6.94
CA ALA A 157 -14.47 4.39 8.21
C ALA A 157 -13.81 2.99 8.06
N LEU A 158 -14.22 2.22 7.07
CA LEU A 158 -13.62 0.90 6.77
C LEU A 158 -12.13 1.01 6.47
N MET A 159 -11.74 1.97 5.62
CA MET A 159 -10.34 2.22 5.30
C MET A 159 -9.54 2.57 6.57
N GLY A 160 -10.06 3.49 7.41
CA GLY A 160 -9.40 3.88 8.66
C GLY A 160 -9.27 2.71 9.65
N ILE A 161 -10.29 1.85 9.76
CA ILE A 161 -10.20 0.61 10.55
C ILE A 161 -9.05 -0.26 10.03
N GLY A 162 -9.00 -0.53 8.73
CA GLY A 162 -7.93 -1.33 8.12
C GLY A 162 -6.55 -0.76 8.40
N GLU A 163 -6.38 0.55 8.22
CA GLU A 163 -5.11 1.23 8.43
C GLU A 163 -4.66 1.17 9.90
N ILE A 164 -5.52 1.53 10.84
CA ILE A 164 -5.15 1.57 12.26
C ILE A 164 -4.96 0.15 12.83
N VAL A 165 -5.85 -0.78 12.50
CA VAL A 165 -5.73 -2.19 12.92
C VAL A 165 -4.47 -2.81 12.33
N GLY A 166 -4.23 -2.62 11.02
CA GLY A 166 -3.02 -3.11 10.37
C GLY A 166 -1.74 -2.50 10.97
N MET A 167 -1.74 -1.22 11.25
CA MET A 167 -0.61 -0.56 11.93
C MET A 167 -0.36 -1.18 13.30
N ARG A 168 -1.41 -1.40 14.10
CA ARG A 168 -1.29 -1.94 15.45
C ARG A 168 -0.75 -3.37 15.48
N TRP A 169 -1.25 -4.25 14.60
CA TRP A 169 -0.93 -5.68 14.67
C TRP A 169 0.08 -6.15 13.64
N VAL A 170 0.18 -5.49 12.49
CA VAL A 170 1.15 -5.85 11.44
C VAL A 170 2.47 -5.10 11.60
N LEU A 171 2.43 -3.78 11.88
CA LEU A 171 3.68 -3.01 12.01
C LEU A 171 4.28 -3.04 13.40
N TRP A 172 3.44 -2.85 14.43
CA TRP A 172 3.97 -2.72 15.78
C TRP A 172 4.11 -4.06 16.50
N GLY A 173 3.46 -5.15 16.01
CA GLY A 173 3.56 -6.50 16.60
C GLY A 173 3.22 -6.55 18.09
N GLY A 174 3.06 -7.75 18.65
CA GLY A 174 3.07 -8.01 20.08
C GLY A 174 2.09 -7.22 20.98
N ARG A 175 2.19 -7.47 22.29
CA ARG A 175 1.50 -6.69 23.33
C ARG A 175 2.16 -5.32 23.46
N TRP A 176 1.36 -4.29 23.63
CA TRP A 176 1.84 -2.98 24.05
C TRP A 176 2.28 -3.07 25.52
N ASP A 177 3.56 -3.33 25.77
CA ASP A 177 4.15 -3.20 27.09
C ASP A 177 4.67 -1.77 27.23
N GLU A 178 4.11 -1.02 28.21
CA GLU A 178 4.62 0.30 28.58
C GLU A 178 6.09 0.13 28.99
N GLY A 179 7.02 0.60 28.16
CA GLY A 179 8.47 0.52 28.40
C GLY A 179 9.24 -0.41 27.50
N ALA A 180 8.59 -1.19 26.64
CA ALA A 180 9.28 -1.88 25.53
C ALA A 180 9.68 -0.88 24.45
N GLU A 181 10.92 -0.92 23.99
CA GLU A 181 11.29 -0.22 22.75
C GLU A 181 10.35 -0.67 21.63
N PRO A 182 9.90 0.26 20.76
CA PRO A 182 9.09 -0.12 19.62
C PRO A 182 9.86 -1.21 18.84
N PRO A 183 9.17 -2.30 18.43
CA PRO A 183 9.83 -3.39 17.72
C PRO A 183 10.59 -2.81 16.53
N SER A 184 11.84 -3.21 16.36
CA SER A 184 12.58 -2.89 15.15
C SER A 184 11.75 -3.44 14.00
N TYR A 185 11.57 -2.65 12.96
CA TYR A 185 10.73 -3.03 11.82
C TYR A 185 11.17 -4.32 11.10
N ASP A 186 12.31 -4.89 11.48
CA ASP A 186 12.82 -6.16 10.96
C ASP A 186 12.20 -7.41 11.61
N THR A 187 11.52 -7.26 12.76
CA THR A 187 10.91 -8.38 13.50
C THR A 187 9.37 -8.43 13.40
N ALA A 188 8.74 -7.50 12.70
CA ALA A 188 7.29 -7.34 12.63
C ALA A 188 6.56 -8.28 11.63
N ALA A 189 7.13 -9.40 11.26
CA ALA A 189 6.38 -10.53 10.74
C ALA A 189 5.64 -11.28 11.89
N ALA A 190 5.16 -10.52 12.89
CA ALA A 190 4.40 -11.07 13.99
C ALA A 190 3.05 -11.56 13.47
N GLU A 191 2.71 -12.79 13.80
CA GLU A 191 1.44 -13.43 13.53
C GLU A 191 0.29 -12.51 13.92
N VAL A 192 -0.52 -12.12 12.94
CA VAL A 192 -1.78 -11.41 13.21
C VAL A 192 -2.66 -12.36 13.99
N PRO A 193 -3.10 -12.01 15.21
CA PRO A 193 -3.86 -12.93 16.03
C PRO A 193 -5.16 -13.36 15.32
N PRO A 194 -5.57 -14.63 15.41
CA PRO A 194 -6.73 -15.17 14.68
C PRO A 194 -8.07 -14.49 15.03
N HIS A 195 -8.14 -13.75 16.14
CA HIS A 195 -9.32 -12.99 16.53
C HIS A 195 -9.43 -11.58 15.91
N VAL A 196 -8.46 -11.19 15.08
CA VAL A 196 -8.50 -9.91 14.33
C VAL A 196 -9.27 -10.09 13.01
N PHE A 197 -9.64 -11.33 12.67
CA PHE A 197 -10.41 -11.69 11.46
C PHE A 197 -11.86 -12.04 11.77
#